data_806b00552de8436d5ae162f0a2aa04f3
#
_entry.id   806b00552de8436d5ae162f0a2aa04f3
#
_cell.length_a   1.000
_cell.length_b   1.000
_cell.length_c   1.000
_cell.angle_alpha   90.00
_cell.angle_beta   90.00
_cell.angle_gamma   90.00
#
_symmetry.space_group_name_H-M   'P 1'
#
loop_
_entity.id
_entity.type
_entity.pdbx_description
1 polymer ?
#
loop_
_entity_poly.entity_id
_entity_poly.type
_entity_poly.pdbx_seq_one_letter_code
_entity_poly.pdbx_strand_id
1 'polypeptide(L)'
;MRRAVLPLSGTEAGRAPLSVGAGGDRTIELDRVAEDVVFAELAELAERGEKFSVLSEEAGRRAFGAEYPLVLVDPVDGSLNAKQGVPLFGLMLAVLDGPTLADTFAGLVLNLNTGQEWTAIRRHGARRDGKRYTPMQRSDRGSIELLALESTPRSIKVAQPLVERAGKLRILGSIALSIALTSAGGFDVFCAPLPMRVFDMAASLLLLAEAGGVATNLKGDPLGPMRCDLETRSTLLCAPTRELHAEALRLLGIPR
;
A
#
# COMPACT_ATOMS: atom_id res chain seq x y z
N MET A 1 -5.62 13.26 11.06
CA MET A 1 -4.80 13.13 9.85
C MET A 1 -5.13 14.18 8.77
N ARG A 2 -6.21 14.11 7.99
CA ARG A 2 -6.50 14.98 6.85
C ARG A 2 -6.42 16.49 7.16
N ARG A 3 -6.94 16.92 8.32
CA ARG A 3 -6.91 18.34 8.76
C ARG A 3 -5.49 18.88 8.98
N ALA A 4 -4.54 18.02 9.31
CA ALA A 4 -3.17 18.41 9.53
C ALA A 4 -2.35 18.40 8.22
N VAL A 5 -2.57 17.39 7.35
CA VAL A 5 -1.74 17.13 6.16
C VAL A 5 -2.18 17.94 4.94
N LEU A 6 -3.49 18.05 4.66
CA LEU A 6 -3.98 18.70 3.43
C LEU A 6 -3.55 20.17 3.27
N PRO A 7 -3.51 21.00 4.34
CA PRO A 7 -3.02 22.38 4.20
C PRO A 7 -1.55 22.50 3.79
N LEU A 8 -0.74 21.44 3.97
CA LEU A 8 0.69 21.41 3.61
C LEU A 8 0.92 20.88 2.19
N SER A 9 -0.05 20.17 1.62
CA SER A 9 0.09 19.57 0.29
C SER A 9 0.30 20.63 -0.78
N GLY A 10 1.37 20.45 -1.60
CA GLY A 10 1.73 21.36 -2.67
C GLY A 10 2.30 22.72 -2.24
N THR A 11 2.50 22.94 -0.94
CA THR A 11 3.02 24.20 -0.41
C THR A 11 4.54 24.16 -0.20
N GLU A 12 5.17 25.34 -0.14
CA GLU A 12 6.59 25.47 0.19
C GLU A 12 6.89 24.95 1.61
N ALA A 13 6.03 25.26 2.57
CA ALA A 13 6.14 24.78 3.95
C ALA A 13 6.12 23.25 4.03
N GLY A 14 5.18 22.59 3.33
CA GLY A 14 5.08 21.13 3.32
C GLY A 14 6.25 20.43 2.64
N ARG A 15 6.97 21.12 1.73
CA ARG A 15 8.16 20.60 1.02
C ARG A 15 9.46 20.76 1.79
N ALA A 16 9.47 21.48 2.90
CA ALA A 16 10.68 21.78 3.65
C ALA A 16 11.42 20.48 4.00
N PRO A 17 12.67 20.29 3.55
CA PRO A 17 13.42 19.08 3.85
C PRO A 17 13.89 19.09 5.29
N LEU A 18 13.80 17.95 5.98
CA LEU A 18 14.20 17.80 7.37
C LEU A 18 15.43 16.88 7.48
N SER A 19 15.19 15.58 7.50
CA SER A 19 16.19 14.54 7.75
C SER A 19 16.04 13.39 6.77
N VAL A 20 16.78 12.32 7.00
CA VAL A 20 16.56 11.02 6.35
C VAL A 20 15.79 10.16 7.33
N GLY A 21 14.63 9.66 6.91
CA GLY A 21 13.80 8.75 7.70
C GLY A 21 14.45 7.38 7.88
N ALA A 22 13.92 6.57 8.79
CA ALA A 22 14.42 5.22 9.04
C ALA A 22 14.30 4.29 7.82
N GLY A 23 13.32 4.54 6.94
CA GLY A 23 13.14 3.85 5.66
C GLY A 23 14.16 4.24 4.57
N GLY A 24 14.98 5.28 4.79
CA GLY A 24 16.06 5.72 3.91
C GLY A 24 15.70 6.86 2.95
N ASP A 25 14.46 7.29 2.89
CA ASP A 25 14.01 8.41 2.09
C ASP A 25 14.16 9.76 2.82
N ARG A 26 14.11 10.87 2.07
CA ARG A 26 14.14 12.21 2.65
C ARG A 26 12.77 12.53 3.24
N THR A 27 12.71 12.68 4.56
CA THR A 27 11.55 13.21 5.29
C THR A 27 11.36 14.68 4.98
N ILE A 28 10.16 15.09 4.64
CA ILE A 28 9.75 16.48 4.51
C ILE A 28 8.80 16.86 5.65
N GLU A 29 8.53 18.16 5.84
CA GLU A 29 7.65 18.64 6.91
C GLU A 29 6.26 18.01 6.87
N LEU A 30 5.71 17.74 5.70
CA LEU A 30 4.42 17.09 5.54
C LEU A 30 4.43 15.66 6.12
N ASP A 31 5.49 14.86 5.87
CA ASP A 31 5.63 13.50 6.38
C ASP A 31 5.75 13.52 7.92
N ARG A 32 6.55 14.44 8.47
CA ARG A 32 6.70 14.63 9.91
C ARG A 32 5.36 14.95 10.58
N VAL A 33 4.61 15.91 10.03
CA VAL A 33 3.29 16.28 10.58
C VAL A 33 2.32 15.09 10.51
N ALA A 34 2.35 14.31 9.44
CA ALA A 34 1.53 13.11 9.31
C ALA A 34 1.90 12.06 10.35
N GLU A 35 3.20 11.83 10.54
CA GLU A 35 3.70 10.89 11.53
C GLU A 35 3.37 11.32 12.96
N ASP A 36 3.55 12.60 13.29
CA ASP A 36 3.19 13.16 14.61
C ASP A 36 1.72 12.89 14.97
N VAL A 37 0.80 13.04 14.00
CA VAL A 37 -0.62 12.74 14.21
C VAL A 37 -0.84 11.26 14.51
N VAL A 38 -0.18 10.35 13.77
CA VAL A 38 -0.30 8.91 14.02
C VAL A 38 0.23 8.55 15.40
N PHE A 39 1.42 9.05 15.75
CA PHE A 39 2.03 8.74 17.05
C PHE A 39 1.27 9.32 18.23
N ALA A 40 0.61 10.49 18.08
CA ALA A 40 -0.26 11.03 19.10
C ALA A 40 -1.44 10.08 19.42
N GLU A 41 -2.13 9.60 18.40
CA GLU A 41 -3.23 8.64 18.58
C GLU A 41 -2.75 7.30 19.17
N LEU A 42 -1.58 6.80 18.74
CA LEU A 42 -0.99 5.57 19.27
C LEU A 42 -0.54 5.74 20.73
N ALA A 43 -0.01 6.91 21.11
CA ALA A 43 0.34 7.22 22.47
C ALA A 43 -0.89 7.22 23.40
N GLU A 44 -2.02 7.78 22.95
CA GLU A 44 -3.27 7.72 23.70
C GLU A 44 -3.76 6.28 23.94
N LEU A 45 -3.58 5.38 22.95
CA LEU A 45 -3.91 3.96 23.12
C LEU A 45 -3.01 3.31 24.19
N ALA A 46 -1.71 3.62 24.18
CA ALA A 46 -0.76 3.12 25.17
C ALA A 46 -1.09 3.64 26.59
N GLU A 47 -1.49 4.91 26.73
CA GLU A 47 -1.96 5.49 28.00
C GLU A 47 -3.23 4.81 28.54
N ARG A 48 -4.08 4.29 27.66
CA ARG A 48 -5.25 3.47 28.04
C ARG A 48 -4.88 2.03 28.45
N GLY A 49 -3.58 1.68 28.41
CA GLY A 49 -3.08 0.38 28.84
C GLY A 49 -2.88 -0.63 27.71
N GLU A 50 -3.13 -0.25 26.45
CA GLU A 50 -2.86 -1.11 25.31
C GLU A 50 -1.35 -1.29 25.10
N LYS A 51 -0.94 -2.53 24.81
CA LYS A 51 0.48 -2.86 24.61
C LYS A 51 0.70 -3.36 23.19
N PHE A 52 1.64 -2.75 22.50
CA PHE A 52 1.96 -3.05 21.10
C PHE A 52 3.35 -2.52 20.73
N SER A 53 3.79 -2.78 19.51
CA SER A 53 4.92 -2.09 18.87
C SER A 53 4.46 -1.38 17.60
N VAL A 54 5.22 -0.38 17.19
CA VAL A 54 5.02 0.33 15.92
C VAL A 54 6.28 0.18 15.07
N LEU A 55 6.11 0.00 13.77
CA LEU A 55 7.15 0.13 12.76
C LEU A 55 6.67 1.17 11.75
N SER A 56 7.24 2.36 11.79
CA SER A 56 6.97 3.44 10.87
C SER A 56 8.11 3.60 9.87
N GLU A 57 7.76 4.08 8.68
CA GLU A 57 8.73 4.40 7.64
C GLU A 57 9.72 5.47 8.08
N GLU A 58 9.24 6.52 8.76
CA GLU A 58 10.04 7.68 9.17
C GLU A 58 10.76 7.48 10.51
N ALA A 59 10.03 7.04 11.56
CA ALA A 59 10.56 6.89 12.91
C ALA A 59 11.20 5.52 13.18
N GLY A 60 11.03 4.53 12.30
CA GLY A 60 11.50 3.17 12.54
C GLY A 60 10.68 2.44 13.60
N ARG A 61 11.33 1.53 14.35
CA ARG A 61 10.64 0.70 15.36
C ARG A 61 10.56 1.38 16.71
N ARG A 62 9.36 1.38 17.31
CA ARG A 62 9.08 1.89 18.66
C ARG A 62 8.18 0.90 19.41
N ALA A 63 8.57 0.56 20.66
CA ALA A 63 7.79 -0.35 21.50
C ALA A 63 6.93 0.42 22.52
N PHE A 64 5.69 -0.03 22.70
CA PHE A 64 4.72 0.41 23.69
C PHE A 64 4.32 -0.78 24.59
N GLY A 65 5.31 -1.41 25.21
CA GLY A 65 5.13 -2.44 26.23
C GLY A 65 4.94 -3.89 25.74
N ALA A 66 4.86 -4.13 24.44
CA ALA A 66 4.84 -5.48 23.85
C ALA A 66 5.49 -5.48 22.47
N GLU A 67 5.97 -6.64 22.01
CA GLU A 67 6.50 -6.81 20.65
C GLU A 67 5.36 -6.90 19.63
N TYR A 68 4.28 -7.57 19.98
CA TYR A 68 3.05 -7.71 19.18
C TYR A 68 1.82 -7.36 20.04
N PRO A 69 0.71 -6.91 19.38
CA PRO A 69 0.61 -6.69 17.96
C PRO A 69 1.60 -5.63 17.45
N LEU A 70 2.07 -5.79 16.22
CA LEU A 70 2.89 -4.80 15.52
C LEU A 70 2.00 -3.95 14.64
N VAL A 71 2.02 -2.63 14.86
CA VAL A 71 1.38 -1.64 13.99
C VAL A 71 2.40 -1.17 12.96
N LEU A 72 2.17 -1.49 11.70
CA LEU A 72 2.98 -1.06 10.57
C LEU A 72 2.32 0.15 9.92
N VAL A 73 3.08 1.23 9.75
CA VAL A 73 2.53 2.52 9.29
C VAL A 73 3.38 3.12 8.19
N ASP A 74 2.73 3.51 7.09
CA ASP A 74 3.18 4.55 6.19
C ASP A 74 2.21 5.74 6.34
N PRO A 75 2.66 6.85 6.97
CA PRO A 75 1.79 8.00 7.20
C PRO A 75 1.34 8.70 5.92
N VAL A 76 2.16 8.66 4.85
CA VAL A 76 1.88 9.32 3.56
C VAL A 76 2.42 8.50 2.39
N ASP A 77 1.76 7.40 2.05
CA ASP A 77 2.03 6.69 0.80
C ASP A 77 1.72 7.59 -0.40
N GLY A 78 2.76 7.88 -1.18
CA GLY A 78 2.72 8.88 -2.25
C GLY A 78 3.20 10.27 -1.84
N SER A 79 4.22 10.37 -0.97
CA SER A 79 4.80 11.64 -0.50
C SER A 79 5.21 12.58 -1.64
N LEU A 80 5.67 12.05 -2.78
CA LEU A 80 5.98 12.88 -3.95
C LEU A 80 4.73 13.56 -4.52
N ASN A 81 3.59 12.86 -4.57
CA ASN A 81 2.32 13.43 -4.97
C ASN A 81 1.88 14.53 -4.00
N ALA A 82 1.93 14.24 -2.70
CA ALA A 82 1.61 15.21 -1.66
C ALA A 82 2.50 16.45 -1.76
N LYS A 83 3.80 16.26 -1.95
CA LYS A 83 4.79 17.31 -2.16
C LYS A 83 4.47 18.19 -3.36
N GLN A 84 3.99 17.62 -4.46
CA GLN A 84 3.69 18.33 -5.70
C GLN A 84 2.24 18.86 -5.75
N GLY A 85 1.40 18.56 -4.76
CA GLY A 85 -0.01 18.94 -4.76
C GLY A 85 -0.86 18.09 -5.70
N VAL A 86 -0.37 16.90 -6.10
CA VAL A 86 -1.16 15.93 -6.85
C VAL A 86 -2.08 15.20 -5.87
N PRO A 87 -3.42 15.24 -6.03
CA PRO A 87 -4.36 14.78 -5.00
C PRO A 87 -4.54 13.24 -4.98
N LEU A 88 -3.44 12.49 -4.95
CA LEU A 88 -3.40 11.03 -4.96
C LEU A 88 -2.32 10.53 -3.99
N PHE A 89 -2.60 10.60 -2.70
CA PHE A 89 -1.75 10.08 -1.63
C PHE A 89 -2.61 9.62 -0.45
N GLY A 90 -2.09 8.69 0.34
CA GLY A 90 -2.87 8.01 1.36
C GLY A 90 -2.09 7.70 2.63
N LEU A 91 -2.81 7.29 3.67
CA LEU A 91 -2.28 6.64 4.86
C LEU A 91 -2.45 5.13 4.68
N MET A 92 -1.42 4.35 4.98
CA MET A 92 -1.49 2.91 5.13
C MET A 92 -1.20 2.51 6.58
N LEU A 93 -2.07 1.70 7.17
CA LEU A 93 -1.89 1.15 8.51
C LEU A 93 -2.26 -0.33 8.50
N ALA A 94 -1.34 -1.19 8.95
CA ALA A 94 -1.57 -2.62 9.12
C ALA A 94 -1.28 -3.06 10.55
N VAL A 95 -2.01 -4.06 11.05
CA VAL A 95 -1.79 -4.64 12.37
C VAL A 95 -1.49 -6.13 12.20
N LEU A 96 -0.38 -6.56 12.80
CA LEU A 96 0.17 -7.90 12.65
C LEU A 96 0.28 -8.60 14.01
N ASP A 97 0.00 -9.90 14.04
CA ASP A 97 0.20 -10.76 15.20
C ASP A 97 1.52 -11.58 15.15
N GLY A 98 2.40 -11.28 14.19
CA GLY A 98 3.70 -11.90 14.00
C GLY A 98 4.60 -11.12 13.03
N PRO A 99 5.79 -11.66 12.67
CA PRO A 99 6.83 -10.90 11.99
C PRO A 99 6.70 -10.80 10.46
N THR A 100 5.70 -11.41 9.84
CA THR A 100 5.58 -11.51 8.38
C THR A 100 4.29 -10.93 7.83
N LEU A 101 4.22 -10.69 6.53
CA LEU A 101 2.99 -10.22 5.87
C LEU A 101 1.81 -11.18 6.05
N ALA A 102 2.06 -12.50 6.19
CA ALA A 102 1.03 -13.48 6.47
C ALA A 102 0.35 -13.27 7.84
N ASP A 103 1.04 -12.61 8.76
CA ASP A 103 0.55 -12.33 10.10
C ASP A 103 -0.32 -11.06 10.17
N THR A 104 -0.52 -10.36 9.05
CA THR A 104 -1.41 -9.19 8.99
C THR A 104 -2.84 -9.62 9.24
N PHE A 105 -3.49 -9.08 10.28
CA PHE A 105 -4.88 -9.42 10.61
C PHE A 105 -5.86 -8.24 10.50
N ALA A 106 -5.38 -7.00 10.48
CA ALA A 106 -6.21 -5.82 10.22
C ALA A 106 -5.46 -4.84 9.33
N GLY A 107 -6.17 -4.11 8.50
CA GLY A 107 -5.60 -3.13 7.58
C GLY A 107 -6.55 -1.98 7.28
N LEU A 108 -5.97 -0.81 7.14
CA LEU A 108 -6.64 0.43 6.72
C LEU A 108 -5.80 1.09 5.63
N VAL A 109 -6.46 1.52 4.56
CA VAL A 109 -5.94 2.48 3.59
C VAL A 109 -6.92 3.64 3.51
N LEU A 110 -6.41 4.85 3.69
CA LEU A 110 -7.20 6.08 3.64
C LEU A 110 -6.66 7.00 2.56
N ASN A 111 -7.47 7.33 1.56
CA ASN A 111 -7.15 8.41 0.63
C ASN A 111 -7.28 9.74 1.36
N LEU A 112 -6.16 10.42 1.59
CA LEU A 112 -6.13 11.66 2.36
C LEU A 112 -6.84 12.82 1.66
N ASN A 113 -6.95 12.80 0.33
CA ASN A 113 -7.63 13.86 -0.41
C ASN A 113 -9.15 13.72 -0.40
N THR A 114 -9.66 12.53 -0.68
CA THR A 114 -11.10 12.31 -0.79
C THR A 114 -11.75 11.94 0.53
N GLY A 115 -10.98 11.36 1.47
CA GLY A 115 -11.48 10.76 2.70
C GLY A 115 -12.06 9.36 2.48
N GLN A 116 -11.96 8.79 1.27
CA GLN A 116 -12.36 7.43 1.02
C GLN A 116 -11.45 6.47 1.77
N GLU A 117 -12.04 5.51 2.46
CA GLU A 117 -11.31 4.52 3.23
C GLU A 117 -11.59 3.09 2.76
N TRP A 118 -10.58 2.25 2.88
CA TRP A 118 -10.68 0.80 2.73
C TRP A 118 -10.18 0.14 3.99
N THR A 119 -10.93 -0.80 4.52
CA THR A 119 -10.57 -1.58 5.70
C THR A 119 -10.75 -3.07 5.46
N ALA A 120 -9.89 -3.88 6.07
CA ALA A 120 -10.07 -5.31 6.13
C ALA A 120 -9.67 -5.86 7.49
N ILE A 121 -10.38 -6.92 7.90
CA ILE A 121 -10.00 -7.79 9.01
C ILE A 121 -9.93 -9.20 8.45
N ARG A 122 -8.86 -9.92 8.76
CA ARG A 122 -8.60 -11.30 8.29
C ARG A 122 -9.82 -12.19 8.54
N ARG A 123 -10.33 -12.83 7.48
CA ARG A 123 -11.54 -13.68 7.44
C ARG A 123 -12.88 -12.94 7.64
N HIS A 124 -12.88 -11.62 7.60
CA HIS A 124 -14.12 -10.82 7.74
C HIS A 124 -14.47 -10.02 6.47
N GLY A 125 -13.63 -10.15 5.42
CA GLY A 125 -13.81 -9.46 4.16
C GLY A 125 -13.35 -8.01 4.18
N ALA A 126 -13.28 -7.41 2.99
CA ALA A 126 -12.90 -6.03 2.79
C ALA A 126 -14.12 -5.10 2.76
N ARG A 127 -13.92 -3.86 3.22
CA ARG A 127 -14.93 -2.79 3.22
C ARG A 127 -14.37 -1.52 2.61
N ARG A 128 -15.23 -0.79 1.90
CA ARG A 128 -14.97 0.57 1.43
C ARG A 128 -16.02 1.49 1.99
N ASP A 129 -15.61 2.55 2.69
CA ASP A 129 -16.50 3.49 3.39
C ASP A 129 -17.52 2.75 4.28
N GLY A 130 -17.02 1.77 5.06
CA GLY A 130 -17.81 0.92 5.96
C GLY A 130 -18.68 -0.15 5.27
N LYS A 131 -18.82 -0.14 3.94
CA LYS A 131 -19.64 -1.10 3.19
C LYS A 131 -18.78 -2.23 2.63
N ARG A 132 -19.19 -3.48 2.86
CA ARG A 132 -18.53 -4.65 2.27
C ARG A 132 -18.57 -4.57 0.76
N TYR A 133 -17.48 -4.95 0.11
CA TYR A 133 -17.40 -5.02 -1.35
C TYR A 133 -16.75 -6.33 -1.82
N THR A 134 -17.03 -6.67 -3.05
CA THR A 134 -16.30 -7.66 -3.84
C THR A 134 -15.80 -6.97 -5.11
N PRO A 135 -14.74 -7.47 -5.76
CA PRO A 135 -14.27 -6.88 -7.01
C PRO A 135 -15.39 -6.78 -8.04
N MET A 136 -15.44 -5.67 -8.74
CA MET A 136 -16.38 -5.52 -9.85
C MET A 136 -16.06 -6.58 -10.92
N GLN A 137 -17.02 -7.44 -11.21
CA GLN A 137 -16.86 -8.42 -12.28
C GLN A 137 -17.00 -7.73 -13.64
N ARG A 138 -16.01 -7.91 -14.50
CA ARG A 138 -16.05 -7.45 -15.89
C ARG A 138 -16.50 -8.58 -16.80
N SER A 139 -17.20 -8.22 -17.89
CA SER A 139 -17.75 -9.18 -18.85
C SER A 139 -16.69 -9.88 -19.68
N ASP A 140 -15.52 -9.26 -19.86
CA ASP A 140 -14.43 -9.76 -20.70
C ASP A 140 -13.35 -10.41 -19.82
N ARG A 141 -13.49 -11.73 -19.61
CA ARG A 141 -12.59 -12.51 -18.77
C ARG A 141 -11.23 -12.66 -19.46
N GLY A 142 -10.17 -12.11 -18.84
CA GLY A 142 -8.77 -12.33 -19.26
C GLY A 142 -8.17 -11.22 -20.12
N SER A 143 -8.90 -10.16 -20.49
CA SER A 143 -8.31 -8.97 -21.09
C SER A 143 -7.89 -7.96 -20.01
N ILE A 144 -6.70 -7.37 -20.14
CA ILE A 144 -6.24 -6.27 -19.30
C ILE A 144 -6.69 -4.96 -19.96
N GLU A 145 -7.84 -4.45 -19.54
CA GLU A 145 -8.33 -3.16 -20.05
C GLU A 145 -7.58 -2.00 -19.40
N LEU A 146 -7.37 -2.09 -18.08
CA LEU A 146 -6.74 -1.05 -17.29
C LEU A 146 -5.62 -1.61 -16.42
N LEU A 147 -4.37 -1.36 -16.83
CA LEU A 147 -3.16 -1.68 -16.09
C LEU A 147 -2.77 -0.50 -15.20
N ALA A 148 -2.55 -0.74 -13.92
CA ALA A 148 -1.87 0.20 -13.04
C ALA A 148 -0.41 -0.22 -12.85
N LEU A 149 0.49 0.76 -12.84
CA LEU A 149 1.92 0.54 -12.58
C LEU A 149 2.40 1.46 -11.44
N GLU A 150 3.39 0.97 -10.70
CA GLU A 150 4.35 1.82 -10.01
C GLU A 150 5.72 1.56 -10.62
N SER A 151 6.32 2.58 -11.22
CA SER A 151 7.52 2.36 -12.04
C SER A 151 8.33 3.63 -12.25
N THR A 152 9.58 3.45 -12.64
CA THR A 152 10.46 4.48 -13.16
C THR A 152 10.66 4.31 -14.67
N PRO A 153 11.18 5.31 -15.39
CA PRO A 153 11.53 5.17 -16.80
C PRO A 153 12.48 4.00 -17.12
N ARG A 154 13.26 3.55 -16.12
CA ARG A 154 14.18 2.41 -16.28
C ARG A 154 13.50 1.07 -16.04
N SER A 155 12.67 0.98 -15.00
CA SER A 155 12.04 -0.27 -14.57
C SER A 155 10.78 -0.63 -15.37
N ILE A 156 10.15 0.33 -16.04
CA ILE A 156 8.96 0.08 -16.88
C ILE A 156 9.20 -0.99 -17.96
N LYS A 157 10.44 -1.14 -18.41
CA LYS A 157 10.83 -2.16 -19.41
C LYS A 157 10.54 -3.59 -18.93
N VAL A 158 10.58 -3.84 -17.62
CA VAL A 158 10.24 -5.16 -17.04
C VAL A 158 8.76 -5.46 -17.21
N ALA A 159 7.90 -4.45 -17.13
CA ALA A 159 6.47 -4.59 -17.32
C ALA A 159 6.01 -4.40 -18.77
N GLN A 160 6.94 -4.23 -19.73
CA GLN A 160 6.65 -3.97 -21.14
C GLN A 160 5.62 -4.94 -21.75
N PRO A 161 5.69 -6.28 -21.50
CA PRO A 161 4.70 -7.20 -22.05
C PRO A 161 3.27 -6.95 -21.55
N LEU A 162 3.12 -6.46 -20.32
CA LEU A 162 1.81 -6.06 -19.77
C LEU A 162 1.34 -4.75 -20.41
N VAL A 163 2.26 -3.77 -20.57
CA VAL A 163 1.96 -2.46 -21.18
C VAL A 163 1.45 -2.64 -22.63
N GLU A 164 2.08 -3.51 -23.40
CA GLU A 164 1.69 -3.78 -24.81
C GLU A 164 0.32 -4.46 -24.95
N ARG A 165 -0.11 -5.17 -23.92
CA ARG A 165 -1.41 -5.89 -23.92
C ARG A 165 -2.53 -5.10 -23.25
N ALA A 166 -2.21 -4.08 -22.48
CA ALA A 166 -3.18 -3.28 -21.77
C ALA A 166 -3.89 -2.28 -22.68
N GLY A 167 -5.20 -2.13 -22.49
CA GLY A 167 -5.98 -1.12 -23.19
C GLY A 167 -5.61 0.31 -22.79
N LYS A 168 -5.38 0.52 -21.50
CA LYS A 168 -4.97 1.82 -20.90
C LYS A 168 -4.01 1.60 -19.73
N LEU A 169 -3.20 2.62 -19.47
CA LEU A 169 -2.21 2.63 -18.40
C LEU A 169 -2.49 3.75 -17.39
N ARG A 170 -2.25 3.48 -16.11
CA ARG A 170 -2.22 4.46 -15.02
C ARG A 170 -0.98 4.28 -14.16
N ILE A 171 -0.36 5.39 -13.76
CA ILE A 171 0.68 5.45 -12.72
C ILE A 171 0.18 6.48 -11.72
N LEU A 172 -0.27 6.00 -10.54
CA LEU A 172 -0.89 6.88 -9.55
C LEU A 172 0.13 7.51 -8.59
N GLY A 173 1.31 6.87 -8.41
CA GLY A 173 2.33 7.33 -7.46
C GLY A 173 1.97 7.10 -6.00
N SER A 174 1.02 6.22 -5.71
CA SER A 174 0.64 5.70 -4.40
C SER A 174 0.37 4.20 -4.55
N ILE A 175 1.15 3.38 -3.87
CA ILE A 175 1.09 1.92 -3.96
C ILE A 175 -0.12 1.40 -3.22
N ALA A 176 -0.32 1.89 -1.98
CA ALA A 176 -1.43 1.50 -1.15
C ALA A 176 -2.78 1.78 -1.82
N LEU A 177 -2.95 2.97 -2.42
CA LEU A 177 -4.17 3.33 -3.15
C LEU A 177 -4.33 2.50 -4.43
N SER A 178 -3.23 2.23 -5.14
CA SER A 178 -3.28 1.42 -6.37
C SER A 178 -3.74 -0.01 -6.09
N ILE A 179 -3.22 -0.64 -5.01
CA ILE A 179 -3.66 -1.99 -4.61
C ILE A 179 -5.09 -1.96 -4.07
N ALA A 180 -5.47 -0.95 -3.26
CA ALA A 180 -6.84 -0.81 -2.76
C ALA A 180 -7.86 -0.66 -3.89
N LEU A 181 -7.54 0.12 -4.93
CA LEU A 181 -8.37 0.23 -6.13
C LEU A 181 -8.41 -1.08 -6.92
N THR A 182 -7.28 -1.79 -7.03
CA THR A 182 -7.23 -3.12 -7.66
C THR A 182 -8.11 -4.11 -6.91
N SER A 183 -8.09 -4.10 -5.57
CA SER A 183 -8.93 -4.98 -4.75
C SER A 183 -10.43 -4.78 -4.97
N ALA A 184 -10.84 -3.58 -5.37
CA ALA A 184 -12.22 -3.25 -5.70
C ALA A 184 -12.58 -3.46 -7.19
N GLY A 185 -11.62 -3.94 -8.01
CA GLY A 185 -11.81 -4.14 -9.45
C GLY A 185 -11.71 -2.85 -10.27
N GLY A 186 -11.13 -1.78 -9.71
CA GLY A 186 -10.86 -0.54 -10.42
C GLY A 186 -9.73 -0.68 -11.45
N PHE A 187 -8.75 -1.55 -11.16
CA PHE A 187 -7.70 -1.97 -12.08
C PHE A 187 -7.76 -3.48 -12.28
N ASP A 188 -7.46 -3.94 -13.49
CA ASP A 188 -7.40 -5.37 -13.81
C ASP A 188 -6.11 -6.01 -13.30
N VAL A 189 -5.01 -5.25 -13.37
CA VAL A 189 -3.70 -5.63 -12.86
C VAL A 189 -3.01 -4.40 -12.29
N PHE A 190 -2.36 -4.55 -11.15
CA PHE A 190 -1.35 -3.64 -10.65
C PHE A 190 0.02 -4.35 -10.67
N CYS A 191 1.02 -3.70 -11.25
CA CYS A 191 2.38 -4.22 -11.34
C CYS A 191 3.38 -3.17 -10.86
N ALA A 192 4.26 -3.56 -9.92
CA ALA A 192 5.38 -2.77 -9.47
C ALA A 192 6.68 -3.54 -9.71
N PRO A 193 7.41 -3.26 -10.81
CA PRO A 193 8.69 -3.89 -11.12
C PRO A 193 9.87 -3.28 -10.32
N LEU A 194 9.55 -2.60 -9.24
CA LEU A 194 10.49 -1.98 -8.29
C LEU A 194 10.47 -2.74 -6.97
N PRO A 195 11.55 -2.68 -6.18
CA PRO A 195 11.59 -3.26 -4.84
C PRO A 195 10.76 -2.42 -3.86
N MET A 196 9.48 -2.78 -3.69
CA MET A 196 8.53 -2.16 -2.77
C MET A 196 8.76 -2.59 -1.33
N ARG A 197 8.47 -1.71 -0.38
CA ARG A 197 8.60 -1.94 1.06
C ARG A 197 7.29 -2.50 1.63
N VAL A 198 7.38 -3.12 2.80
CA VAL A 198 6.20 -3.68 3.48
C VAL A 198 5.21 -2.59 3.92
N PHE A 199 5.67 -1.38 4.23
CA PHE A 199 4.82 -0.23 4.58
C PHE A 199 3.91 0.20 3.43
N ASP A 200 4.38 0.04 2.20
CA ASP A 200 3.64 0.47 1.01
C ASP A 200 2.47 -0.49 0.70
N MET A 201 2.49 -1.73 1.24
CA MET A 201 1.60 -2.78 0.74
C MET A 201 0.88 -3.63 1.79
N ALA A 202 1.32 -3.70 3.05
CA ALA A 202 0.79 -4.70 4.00
C ALA A 202 -0.74 -4.66 4.19
N ALA A 203 -1.32 -3.48 4.47
CA ALA A 203 -2.76 -3.34 4.62
C ALA A 203 -3.49 -3.61 3.31
N SER A 204 -2.95 -3.08 2.20
CA SER A 204 -3.58 -3.19 0.87
C SER A 204 -3.57 -4.63 0.36
N LEU A 205 -2.55 -5.44 0.70
CA LEU A 205 -2.51 -6.86 0.38
C LEU A 205 -3.57 -7.65 1.16
N LEU A 206 -3.80 -7.29 2.44
CA LEU A 206 -4.92 -7.85 3.19
C LEU A 206 -6.27 -7.48 2.57
N LEU A 207 -6.46 -6.21 2.16
CA LEU A 207 -7.66 -5.78 1.43
C LEU A 207 -7.89 -6.62 0.17
N LEU A 208 -6.84 -6.82 -0.62
CA LEU A 208 -6.91 -7.59 -1.85
C LEU A 208 -7.26 -9.05 -1.57
N ALA A 209 -6.61 -9.69 -0.60
CA ALA A 209 -6.89 -11.08 -0.21
C ALA A 209 -8.31 -11.25 0.32
N GLU A 210 -8.79 -10.37 1.19
CA GLU A 210 -10.14 -10.40 1.77
C GLU A 210 -11.23 -10.06 0.75
N ALA A 211 -10.88 -9.41 -0.35
CA ALA A 211 -11.76 -9.21 -1.52
C ALA A 211 -11.73 -10.39 -2.50
N GLY A 212 -10.85 -11.39 -2.31
CA GLY A 212 -10.72 -12.58 -3.18
C GLY A 212 -9.66 -12.43 -4.29
N GLY A 213 -8.90 -11.35 -4.31
CA GLY A 213 -7.81 -11.13 -5.25
C GLY A 213 -6.53 -11.90 -4.92
N VAL A 214 -5.52 -11.75 -5.76
CA VAL A 214 -4.23 -12.46 -5.68
C VAL A 214 -3.07 -11.49 -5.81
N ALA A 215 -2.02 -11.71 -5.00
CA ALA A 215 -0.75 -11.01 -5.08
C ALA A 215 0.43 -11.97 -5.01
N THR A 216 1.46 -11.69 -5.83
CA THR A 216 2.76 -12.37 -5.80
C THR A 216 3.86 -11.35 -6.12
N ASN A 217 5.11 -11.78 -6.01
CA ASN A 217 6.18 -11.05 -6.69
C ASN A 217 6.11 -11.29 -8.21
N LEU A 218 6.99 -10.64 -8.99
CA LEU A 218 7.00 -10.79 -10.45
C LEU A 218 7.54 -12.18 -10.93
N LYS A 219 7.99 -13.03 -10.01
CA LYS A 219 8.37 -14.42 -10.31
C LYS A 219 7.25 -15.42 -10.00
N GLY A 220 6.12 -14.92 -9.47
CA GLY A 220 5.00 -15.75 -9.06
C GLY A 220 5.12 -16.29 -7.62
N ASP A 221 6.15 -15.89 -6.85
CA ASP A 221 6.31 -16.35 -5.47
C ASP A 221 5.35 -15.62 -4.53
N PRO A 222 4.82 -16.29 -3.49
CA PRO A 222 3.94 -15.68 -2.52
C PRO A 222 4.67 -14.65 -1.66
N LEU A 223 3.98 -13.57 -1.29
CA LEU A 223 4.52 -12.47 -0.47
C LEU A 223 4.36 -12.73 1.04
N GLY A 224 3.48 -13.65 1.44
CA GLY A 224 3.20 -13.93 2.84
C GLY A 224 4.44 -14.13 3.73
N PRO A 225 5.47 -14.88 3.30
CA PRO A 225 6.69 -15.09 4.09
C PRO A 225 7.59 -13.88 4.27
N MET A 226 7.33 -12.76 3.60
CA MET A 226 8.15 -11.55 3.73
C MET A 226 8.11 -11.00 5.17
N ARG A 227 9.29 -10.72 5.71
CA ARG A 227 9.42 -10.08 7.02
C ARG A 227 8.98 -8.63 6.96
N CYS A 228 8.28 -8.20 7.99
CA CYS A 228 7.88 -6.80 8.17
C CYS A 228 8.96 -6.06 8.95
N ASP A 229 9.95 -5.56 8.22
CA ASP A 229 11.09 -4.79 8.72
C ASP A 229 11.41 -3.61 7.78
N LEU A 230 12.46 -2.85 8.09
CA LEU A 230 12.89 -1.68 7.30
C LEU A 230 13.65 -2.04 6.02
N GLU A 231 14.10 -3.28 5.87
CA GLU A 231 15.04 -3.69 4.82
C GLU A 231 14.40 -4.56 3.73
N THR A 232 13.42 -5.38 4.11
CA THR A 232 12.80 -6.35 3.19
C THR A 232 12.05 -5.64 2.06
N ARG A 233 12.34 -6.06 0.83
CA ARG A 233 11.77 -5.51 -0.40
C ARG A 233 11.31 -6.61 -1.34
N SER A 234 10.27 -6.33 -2.13
CA SER A 234 9.83 -7.23 -3.21
C SER A 234 9.24 -6.44 -4.38
N THR A 235 9.31 -7.01 -5.57
CA THR A 235 8.45 -6.60 -6.68
C THR A 235 7.02 -7.06 -6.41
N LEU A 236 6.04 -6.52 -7.14
CA LEU A 236 4.64 -6.75 -6.84
C LEU A 236 3.80 -6.92 -8.10
N LEU A 237 2.97 -7.96 -8.12
CA LEU A 237 1.93 -8.20 -9.11
C LEU A 237 0.62 -8.52 -8.39
N CYS A 238 -0.40 -7.71 -8.60
CA CYS A 238 -1.71 -7.84 -7.98
C CYS A 238 -2.81 -7.89 -9.03
N ALA A 239 -3.83 -8.70 -8.79
CA ALA A 239 -5.05 -8.69 -9.61
C ALA A 239 -6.28 -9.05 -8.75
N PRO A 240 -7.47 -8.54 -9.11
CA PRO A 240 -8.71 -8.82 -8.37
C PRO A 240 -9.20 -10.26 -8.55
N THR A 241 -8.69 -10.99 -9.55
CA THR A 241 -9.04 -12.40 -9.80
C THR A 241 -7.81 -13.25 -10.12
N ARG A 242 -7.93 -14.56 -9.89
CA ARG A 242 -6.88 -15.53 -10.21
C ARG A 242 -6.58 -15.61 -11.71
N GLU A 243 -7.59 -15.45 -12.54
CA GLU A 243 -7.50 -15.50 -14.00
C GLU A 243 -6.65 -14.35 -14.53
N LEU A 244 -6.94 -13.11 -14.11
CA LEU A 244 -6.16 -11.93 -14.51
C LEU A 244 -4.72 -11.99 -13.99
N HIS A 245 -4.52 -12.46 -12.75
CA HIS A 245 -3.19 -12.64 -12.19
C HIS A 245 -2.36 -13.67 -12.99
N ALA A 246 -2.98 -14.82 -13.31
CA ALA A 246 -2.33 -15.86 -14.09
C ALA A 246 -2.01 -15.41 -15.53
N GLU A 247 -2.90 -14.65 -16.15
CA GLU A 247 -2.64 -14.04 -17.46
C GLU A 247 -1.48 -13.03 -17.40
N ALA A 248 -1.43 -12.20 -16.36
CA ALA A 248 -0.35 -11.25 -16.19
C ALA A 248 1.01 -11.96 -16.00
N LEU A 249 1.10 -13.02 -15.20
CA LEU A 249 2.32 -13.84 -15.08
C LEU A 249 2.73 -14.47 -16.42
N ARG A 250 1.77 -15.02 -17.16
CA ARG A 250 2.03 -15.60 -18.47
C ARG A 250 2.62 -14.58 -19.46
N LEU A 251 2.09 -13.35 -19.46
CA LEU A 251 2.61 -12.26 -20.29
C LEU A 251 4.03 -11.86 -19.89
N LEU A 252 4.36 -11.91 -18.60
CA LEU A 252 5.72 -11.66 -18.09
C LEU A 252 6.69 -12.83 -18.37
N GLY A 253 6.23 -13.91 -19.01
CA GLY A 253 7.06 -15.07 -19.34
C GLY A 253 7.32 -16.01 -18.17
N ILE A 254 6.51 -15.95 -17.11
CA ILE A 254 6.60 -16.82 -15.94
C ILE A 254 5.70 -18.05 -16.18
N PRO A 255 6.28 -19.25 -16.33
CA PRO A 255 5.48 -20.48 -16.46
C PRO A 255 4.71 -20.77 -15.17
N ARG A 256 3.54 -21.44 -15.30
CA ARG A 256 2.75 -21.95 -14.18
C ARG A 256 3.40 -23.15 -13.52
#